data_be6e4a46dea0f67c0edcf73a6b2fb540
#
_entry.id   be6e4a46dea0f67c0edcf73a6b2fb540
#
_cell.length_a   1.000
_cell.length_b   1.000
_cell.length_c   1.000
_cell.angle_alpha   90.00
_cell.angle_beta   90.00
_cell.angle_gamma   90.00
#
_symmetry.space_group_name_H-M   'P 1'
#
loop_
_entity.id
_entity.type
_entity.pdbx_description
1 polymer ?
#
loop_
_entity_poly.entity_id
_entity_poly.type
_entity_poly.pdbx_seq_one_letter_code
_entity_poly.pdbx_strand_id
1 'polypeptide(L)'
;MEEIKCIFCEIESSQVVIEENGYQGKKCPQCGLIYVSPRPSFDEIVSLYGHDQAHISSASHISDSFQKRLYARHNLGIIRSVVKSGALLEIGAGAGYFLDEARKIGFYPFGLELNPAQADFIRSELKIPCEESPLSTTVFEGKKFDLVYHCDVIGHFFEPISDFRKMNAVMQDGSFLIFETGNLGDVDQHYFKYFQRFQYPDHLFSFSTDSLSKLLDRTGFEVLKIYRYAILPQLILNQLTAGIRQRFFKSARQQGSSANGGRAGKTAGGIQQSRMGLTLKMVIGPVWDYLNYLLRYKVGALLPKKGRPQSIIVIAQKRKTVG
;
A
#
# COMPACT_ATOMS: atom_id res chain seq x y z
N MET A 1 -13.49 4.33 -20.49
CA MET A 1 -13.78 3.02 -19.88
C MET A 1 -13.38 1.91 -20.85
N GLU A 2 -12.56 0.96 -20.41
CA GLU A 2 -11.99 -0.12 -21.20
C GLU A 2 -12.41 -1.49 -20.64
N GLU A 3 -13.07 -2.33 -21.45
CA GLU A 3 -13.34 -3.73 -21.09
C GLU A 3 -12.04 -4.53 -21.20
N ILE A 4 -11.70 -5.25 -20.14
CA ILE A 4 -10.51 -6.12 -20.13
C ILE A 4 -10.88 -7.57 -19.77
N LYS A 5 -10.05 -8.48 -20.22
CA LYS A 5 -10.04 -9.90 -19.82
C LYS A 5 -9.03 -10.13 -18.70
N CYS A 6 -9.07 -11.30 -18.11
CA CYS A 6 -8.02 -11.71 -17.17
C CYS A 6 -6.64 -11.64 -17.84
N ILE A 7 -5.73 -10.85 -17.32
CA ILE A 7 -4.39 -10.62 -17.89
C ILE A 7 -3.48 -11.86 -17.92
N PHE A 8 -3.87 -12.94 -17.22
CA PHE A 8 -3.12 -14.20 -17.20
C PHE A 8 -3.78 -15.30 -18.01
N CYS A 9 -5.09 -15.39 -18.01
CA CYS A 9 -5.82 -16.50 -18.61
C CYS A 9 -6.54 -16.11 -19.89
N GLU A 10 -6.58 -14.81 -20.23
CA GLU A 10 -7.26 -14.24 -21.41
C GLU A 10 -8.76 -14.55 -21.48
N ILE A 11 -9.33 -14.91 -20.33
CA ILE A 11 -10.75 -15.27 -20.18
C ILE A 11 -11.52 -14.02 -19.74
N GLU A 12 -12.63 -13.76 -20.39
CA GLU A 12 -13.64 -12.82 -19.92
C GLU A 12 -14.46 -13.50 -18.82
N SER A 13 -14.50 -12.88 -17.64
CA SER A 13 -15.32 -13.40 -16.53
C SER A 13 -16.64 -12.65 -16.43
N SER A 14 -17.73 -13.39 -16.31
CA SER A 14 -19.04 -12.84 -15.96
C SER A 14 -19.28 -12.80 -14.44
N GLN A 15 -18.35 -13.38 -13.64
CA GLN A 15 -18.49 -13.46 -12.18
C GLN A 15 -18.12 -12.13 -11.54
N VAL A 16 -19.08 -11.24 -11.32
CA VAL A 16 -18.90 -10.04 -10.50
C VAL A 16 -18.90 -10.43 -9.02
N VAL A 17 -17.85 -10.07 -8.30
CA VAL A 17 -17.68 -10.39 -6.87
C VAL A 17 -17.63 -9.15 -5.99
N ILE A 18 -17.41 -7.97 -6.58
CA ILE A 18 -17.33 -6.68 -5.92
C ILE A 18 -18.00 -5.63 -6.80
N GLU A 19 -18.82 -4.76 -6.18
CA GLU A 19 -19.34 -3.55 -6.81
C GLU A 19 -19.06 -2.37 -5.89
N GLU A 20 -18.37 -1.34 -6.39
CA GLU A 20 -18.03 -0.13 -5.62
C GLU A 20 -17.88 1.07 -6.57
N ASN A 21 -18.46 2.21 -6.21
CA ASN A 21 -18.35 3.46 -6.97
C ASN A 21 -18.74 3.36 -8.46
N GLY A 22 -19.64 2.42 -8.83
CA GLY A 22 -20.05 2.17 -10.21
C GLY A 22 -19.10 1.28 -11.00
N TYR A 23 -18.06 0.75 -10.39
CA TYR A 23 -17.12 -0.20 -11.00
C TYR A 23 -17.37 -1.63 -10.53
N GLN A 24 -17.03 -2.59 -11.38
CA GLN A 24 -17.21 -4.01 -11.11
C GLN A 24 -15.87 -4.74 -11.03
N GLY A 25 -15.67 -5.48 -9.95
CA GLY A 25 -14.56 -6.43 -9.80
C GLY A 25 -15.00 -7.82 -10.26
N LYS A 26 -14.47 -8.27 -11.41
CA LYS A 26 -14.74 -9.58 -12.00
C LYS A 26 -13.68 -10.59 -11.58
N LYS A 27 -14.09 -11.76 -11.09
CA LYS A 27 -13.15 -12.82 -10.64
C LYS A 27 -12.90 -13.82 -11.74
N CYS A 28 -11.62 -14.04 -12.09
CA CYS A 28 -11.22 -15.08 -13.04
C CYS A 28 -11.44 -16.47 -12.42
N PRO A 29 -12.20 -17.39 -13.08
CA PRO A 29 -12.45 -18.71 -12.53
C PRO A 29 -11.22 -19.64 -12.54
N GLN A 30 -10.22 -19.35 -13.36
CA GLN A 30 -9.01 -20.19 -13.47
C GLN A 30 -7.92 -19.80 -12.47
N CYS A 31 -7.59 -18.50 -12.33
CA CYS A 31 -6.47 -18.07 -11.48
C CYS A 31 -6.89 -17.26 -10.26
N GLY A 32 -8.17 -16.98 -10.08
CA GLY A 32 -8.67 -16.24 -8.92
C GLY A 32 -8.33 -14.75 -8.92
N LEU A 33 -7.67 -14.20 -9.96
CA LEU A 33 -7.47 -12.76 -10.09
C LEU A 33 -8.81 -12.05 -10.10
N ILE A 34 -8.96 -11.02 -9.25
CA ILE A 34 -10.08 -10.07 -9.34
C ILE A 34 -9.57 -8.84 -10.06
N TYR A 35 -10.27 -8.39 -11.10
CA TYR A 35 -9.88 -7.24 -11.92
C TYR A 35 -11.09 -6.35 -12.21
N VAL A 36 -10.85 -5.04 -12.27
CA VAL A 36 -11.89 -4.07 -12.60
C VAL A 36 -12.15 -4.08 -14.10
N SER A 37 -13.41 -4.34 -14.51
CA SER A 37 -13.81 -4.31 -15.91
C SER A 37 -15.31 -3.97 -16.04
N PRO A 38 -15.66 -2.86 -16.77
CA PRO A 38 -14.74 -1.94 -17.44
C PRO A 38 -13.90 -1.10 -16.46
N ARG A 39 -12.66 -0.78 -16.84
CA ARG A 39 -11.75 0.06 -16.05
C ARG A 39 -11.61 1.47 -16.65
N PRO A 40 -11.20 2.47 -15.85
CA PRO A 40 -10.82 3.79 -16.37
C PRO A 40 -9.64 3.71 -17.32
N SER A 41 -9.43 4.75 -18.12
CA SER A 41 -8.20 4.92 -18.91
C SER A 41 -6.97 5.18 -18.01
N PHE A 42 -5.79 5.02 -18.59
CA PHE A 42 -4.53 5.30 -17.88
C PHE A 42 -4.46 6.75 -17.40
N ASP A 43 -4.86 7.70 -18.24
CA ASP A 43 -4.81 9.13 -17.91
C ASP A 43 -5.78 9.49 -16.77
N GLU A 44 -6.96 8.87 -16.74
CA GLU A 44 -7.92 9.04 -15.63
C GLU A 44 -7.33 8.53 -14.31
N ILE A 45 -6.65 7.38 -14.31
CA ILE A 45 -5.99 6.84 -13.10
C ILE A 45 -4.84 7.74 -12.67
N VAL A 46 -3.96 8.19 -13.56
CA VAL A 46 -2.83 9.08 -13.22
C VAL A 46 -3.33 10.39 -12.63
N SER A 47 -4.44 10.93 -13.12
CA SER A 47 -5.01 12.19 -12.61
C SER A 47 -5.44 12.11 -11.14
N LEU A 48 -5.84 10.92 -10.64
CA LEU A 48 -6.20 10.73 -9.22
C LEU A 48 -5.03 11.02 -8.28
N TYR A 49 -3.82 10.67 -8.68
CA TYR A 49 -2.60 10.90 -7.87
C TYR A 49 -2.12 12.34 -7.97
N GLY A 50 -2.12 12.92 -9.18
CA GLY A 50 -1.67 14.29 -9.40
C GLY A 50 -2.51 15.35 -8.67
N HIS A 51 -3.80 15.09 -8.44
CA HIS A 51 -4.70 16.01 -7.74
C HIS A 51 -4.92 15.66 -6.25
N ASP A 52 -4.10 14.79 -5.66
CA ASP A 52 -4.25 14.29 -4.28
C ASP A 52 -5.65 13.72 -3.98
N GLN A 53 -6.29 13.12 -5.00
CA GLN A 53 -7.63 12.53 -4.93
C GLN A 53 -7.61 11.02 -4.74
N ALA A 54 -6.43 10.41 -4.56
CA ALA A 54 -6.30 9.02 -4.17
C ALA A 54 -6.97 8.78 -2.80
N HIS A 55 -7.26 7.52 -2.49
CA HIS A 55 -8.01 7.14 -1.28
C HIS A 55 -7.37 7.60 0.05
N ILE A 56 -6.08 7.92 0.07
CA ILE A 56 -5.35 8.48 1.21
C ILE A 56 -4.63 9.75 0.75
N SER A 57 -4.88 10.87 1.44
CA SER A 57 -4.21 12.12 1.12
C SER A 57 -2.72 12.13 1.50
N SER A 58 -1.92 12.92 0.80
CA SER A 58 -0.49 13.12 1.09
C SER A 58 -0.23 13.57 2.54
N ALA A 59 -1.06 14.46 3.06
CA ALA A 59 -0.98 14.92 4.45
C ALA A 59 -1.16 13.78 5.47
N SER A 60 -2.08 12.83 5.21
CA SER A 60 -2.23 11.62 6.02
C SER A 60 -0.99 10.74 5.95
N HIS A 61 -0.44 10.53 4.75
CA HIS A 61 0.78 9.75 4.57
C HIS A 61 1.95 10.30 5.36
N ILE A 62 2.11 11.63 5.42
CA ILE A 62 3.18 12.30 6.17
C ILE A 62 2.91 12.24 7.68
N SER A 63 1.65 12.38 8.13
CA SER A 63 1.32 12.42 9.57
C SER A 63 1.42 11.05 10.25
N ASP A 64 1.19 9.94 9.54
CA ASP A 64 1.12 8.58 10.10
C ASP A 64 2.50 7.92 10.27
N SER A 65 3.51 8.72 10.65
CA SER A 65 4.91 8.30 10.72
C SER A 65 5.16 7.11 11.67
N PHE A 66 4.49 7.07 12.83
CA PHE A 66 4.73 6.02 13.82
C PHE A 66 4.32 4.64 13.29
N GLN A 67 3.10 4.51 12.77
CA GLN A 67 2.60 3.24 12.21
C GLN A 67 3.45 2.77 11.04
N LYS A 68 3.75 3.67 10.10
CA LYS A 68 4.54 3.35 8.90
C LYS A 68 5.96 2.90 9.25
N ARG A 69 6.62 3.57 10.20
CA ARG A 69 7.95 3.14 10.68
C ARG A 69 7.91 1.79 11.39
N LEU A 70 6.85 1.52 12.15
CA LEU A 70 6.69 0.23 12.83
C LEU A 70 6.55 -0.92 11.84
N TYR A 71 5.74 -0.74 10.78
CA TYR A 71 5.55 -1.71 9.69
C TYR A 71 6.83 -1.86 8.86
N ALA A 72 7.48 -0.74 8.54
CA ALA A 72 8.77 -0.73 7.84
C ALA A 72 9.83 -1.57 8.57
N ARG A 73 9.99 -1.40 9.89
CA ARG A 73 10.94 -2.18 10.70
C ARG A 73 10.62 -3.67 10.70
N HIS A 74 9.32 -4.05 10.70
CA HIS A 74 8.93 -5.44 10.56
C HIS A 74 9.38 -6.02 9.23
N ASN A 75 9.06 -5.33 8.12
CA ASN A 75 9.40 -5.77 6.77
C ASN A 75 10.92 -5.79 6.55
N LEU A 76 11.65 -4.80 7.05
CA LEU A 76 13.10 -4.78 7.03
C LEU A 76 13.73 -5.92 7.83
N GLY A 77 13.11 -6.34 8.93
CA GLY A 77 13.52 -7.54 9.66
C GLY A 77 13.46 -8.81 8.80
N ILE A 78 12.40 -8.93 7.95
CA ILE A 78 12.26 -10.02 6.99
C ILE A 78 13.28 -9.88 5.85
N ILE A 79 13.41 -8.69 5.28
CA ILE A 79 14.34 -8.38 4.19
C ILE A 79 15.77 -8.76 4.58
N ARG A 80 16.19 -8.43 5.79
CA ARG A 80 17.53 -8.75 6.30
C ARG A 80 17.83 -10.25 6.43
N SER A 81 16.83 -11.12 6.31
CA SER A 81 17.06 -12.57 6.25
C SER A 81 17.70 -13.03 4.93
N VAL A 82 17.53 -12.24 3.85
CA VAL A 82 18.02 -12.57 2.51
C VAL A 82 19.02 -11.55 1.94
N VAL A 83 18.91 -10.26 2.28
CA VAL A 83 19.85 -9.22 1.84
C VAL A 83 20.20 -8.31 3.02
N LYS A 84 21.49 -8.01 3.22
CA LYS A 84 21.97 -7.27 4.42
C LYS A 84 22.17 -5.79 4.17
N SER A 85 22.55 -5.41 2.94
CA SER A 85 22.84 -4.06 2.50
C SER A 85 22.80 -4.01 0.98
N GLY A 86 22.93 -2.83 0.38
CA GLY A 86 22.96 -2.61 -1.05
C GLY A 86 22.08 -1.47 -1.51
N ALA A 87 22.03 -1.22 -2.81
CA ALA A 87 21.14 -0.24 -3.40
C ALA A 87 19.68 -0.75 -3.37
N LEU A 88 18.81 -0.01 -2.71
CA LEU A 88 17.40 -0.36 -2.51
C LEU A 88 16.51 0.65 -3.25
N LEU A 89 15.61 0.17 -4.10
CA LEU A 89 14.57 0.97 -4.73
C LEU A 89 13.22 0.66 -4.09
N GLU A 90 12.53 1.68 -3.55
CA GLU A 90 11.13 1.58 -3.16
C GLU A 90 10.24 2.20 -4.24
N ILE A 91 9.26 1.44 -4.74
CA ILE A 91 8.26 1.89 -5.71
C ILE A 91 6.98 2.23 -4.95
N GLY A 92 6.45 3.45 -5.17
CA GLY A 92 5.35 4.00 -4.38
C GLY A 92 5.80 4.28 -2.95
N ALA A 93 6.85 5.09 -2.80
CA ALA A 93 7.52 5.31 -1.52
C ALA A 93 6.65 6.05 -0.49
N GLY A 94 5.54 6.67 -0.91
CA GLY A 94 4.69 7.45 -0.03
C GLY A 94 5.49 8.56 0.66
N ALA A 95 5.42 8.64 1.99
CA ALA A 95 6.23 9.60 2.75
C ALA A 95 7.67 9.14 3.03
N GLY A 96 8.15 8.04 2.43
CA GLY A 96 9.54 7.58 2.50
C GLY A 96 10.00 7.01 3.85
N TYR A 97 9.09 6.70 4.75
CA TYR A 97 9.48 6.21 6.08
C TYR A 97 10.14 4.84 6.05
N PHE A 98 9.81 3.99 5.09
CA PHE A 98 10.52 2.74 4.88
C PHE A 98 11.96 2.99 4.39
N LEU A 99 12.16 3.90 3.45
CA LEU A 99 13.49 4.30 2.97
C LEU A 99 14.37 4.83 4.10
N ASP A 100 13.81 5.68 4.98
CA ASP A 100 14.54 6.23 6.12
C ASP A 100 14.92 5.13 7.15
N GLU A 101 14.04 4.19 7.44
CA GLU A 101 14.37 3.05 8.30
C GLU A 101 15.39 2.09 7.62
N ALA A 102 15.31 1.91 6.31
CA ALA A 102 16.27 1.10 5.55
C ALA A 102 17.68 1.71 5.58
N ARG A 103 17.79 3.04 5.42
CA ARG A 103 19.06 3.77 5.52
C ARG A 103 19.73 3.57 6.88
N LYS A 104 18.96 3.61 7.98
CA LYS A 104 19.46 3.42 9.35
C LYS A 104 20.12 2.07 9.59
N ILE A 105 19.80 1.07 8.77
CA ILE A 105 20.32 -0.29 8.88
C ILE A 105 21.30 -0.67 7.77
N GLY A 106 21.79 0.33 6.99
CA GLY A 106 22.90 0.19 6.06
C GLY A 106 22.52 -0.04 4.59
N PHE A 107 21.26 0.19 4.18
CA PHE A 107 20.90 0.25 2.76
C PHE A 107 21.18 1.63 2.18
N TYR A 108 21.34 1.68 0.86
CA TYR A 108 21.41 2.91 0.05
C TYR A 108 20.04 3.10 -0.64
N PRO A 109 19.10 3.84 -0.03
CA PRO A 109 17.72 3.90 -0.48
C PRO A 109 17.52 4.92 -1.62
N PHE A 110 16.61 4.58 -2.54
CA PHE A 110 16.11 5.39 -3.63
C PHE A 110 14.59 5.23 -3.68
N GLY A 111 13.83 6.31 -3.91
CA GLY A 111 12.37 6.29 -3.96
C GLY A 111 11.82 6.64 -5.33
N LEU A 112 10.73 5.98 -5.73
CA LEU A 112 9.82 6.45 -6.78
C LEU A 112 8.47 6.77 -6.15
N GLU A 113 7.96 7.97 -6.40
CA GLU A 113 6.68 8.41 -5.87
C GLU A 113 6.00 9.34 -6.89
N LEU A 114 4.70 9.11 -7.15
CA LEU A 114 3.93 9.89 -8.12
C LEU A 114 3.35 11.17 -7.52
N ASN A 115 3.12 11.19 -6.21
CA ASN A 115 2.56 12.36 -5.55
C ASN A 115 3.67 13.40 -5.29
N PRO A 116 3.58 14.62 -5.86
CA PRO A 116 4.62 15.64 -5.74
C PRO A 116 4.95 16.00 -4.29
N ALA A 117 3.93 16.17 -3.44
CA ALA A 117 4.13 16.59 -2.04
C ALA A 117 4.88 15.52 -1.22
N GLN A 118 4.64 14.23 -1.51
CA GLN A 118 5.35 13.13 -0.85
C GLN A 118 6.77 12.99 -1.39
N ALA A 119 6.97 13.10 -2.70
CA ALA A 119 8.30 13.09 -3.31
C ALA A 119 9.16 14.25 -2.79
N ASP A 120 8.59 15.46 -2.67
CA ASP A 120 9.27 16.62 -2.09
C ASP A 120 9.63 16.39 -0.63
N PHE A 121 8.72 15.82 0.17
CA PHE A 121 9.01 15.49 1.57
C PHE A 121 10.20 14.51 1.69
N ILE A 122 10.27 13.48 0.84
CA ILE A 122 11.39 12.54 0.83
C ILE A 122 12.70 13.27 0.52
N ARG A 123 12.70 14.13 -0.50
CA ARG A 123 13.90 14.89 -0.91
C ARG A 123 14.31 15.95 0.11
N SER A 124 13.33 16.74 0.57
CA SER A 124 13.60 17.92 1.41
C SER A 124 13.78 17.60 2.88
N GLU A 125 12.98 16.68 3.46
CA GLU A 125 13.02 16.38 4.88
C GLU A 125 13.88 15.16 5.20
N LEU A 126 13.70 14.06 4.43
CA LEU A 126 14.45 12.85 4.68
C LEU A 126 15.84 12.84 4.01
N LYS A 127 16.09 13.77 3.05
CA LYS A 127 17.36 13.82 2.29
C LYS A 127 17.70 12.50 1.62
N ILE A 128 16.70 11.89 0.98
CA ILE A 128 16.83 10.63 0.23
C ILE A 128 16.53 10.93 -1.25
N PRO A 129 17.32 10.40 -2.21
CA PRO A 129 17.02 10.50 -3.63
C PRO A 129 15.63 9.94 -3.94
N CYS A 130 14.79 10.74 -4.58
CA CYS A 130 13.45 10.37 -5.00
C CYS A 130 13.11 11.00 -6.34
N GLU A 131 12.70 10.17 -7.31
CA GLU A 131 12.17 10.66 -8.58
C GLU A 131 10.63 10.71 -8.50
N GLU A 132 10.07 11.83 -8.97
CA GLU A 132 8.63 12.01 -9.16
C GLU A 132 8.25 11.48 -10.54
N SER A 133 8.21 10.17 -10.66
CA SER A 133 7.98 9.52 -11.95
C SER A 133 7.41 8.10 -11.78
N PRO A 134 6.70 7.58 -12.79
CA PRO A 134 6.39 6.16 -12.86
C PRO A 134 7.66 5.33 -13.08
N LEU A 135 7.58 4.05 -12.76
CA LEU A 135 8.68 3.12 -13.00
C LEU A 135 9.01 3.02 -14.50
N SER A 136 10.28 3.28 -14.83
CA SER A 136 10.85 3.04 -16.17
C SER A 136 12.22 2.33 -16.05
N THR A 137 12.77 1.91 -17.16
CA THR A 137 14.12 1.28 -17.19
C THR A 137 15.26 2.28 -17.04
N THR A 138 14.95 3.57 -17.12
CA THR A 138 15.92 4.68 -17.07
C THR A 138 15.90 5.43 -15.73
N VAL A 139 15.10 4.99 -14.75
CA VAL A 139 15.09 5.61 -13.42
C VAL A 139 16.50 5.66 -12.83
N PHE A 140 16.81 6.76 -12.16
CA PHE A 140 18.14 7.02 -11.59
C PHE A 140 19.27 6.75 -12.60
N GLU A 141 19.11 7.26 -13.83
CA GLU A 141 20.10 7.14 -14.91
C GLU A 141 20.44 5.68 -15.28
N GLY A 142 19.46 4.79 -15.16
CA GLY A 142 19.63 3.35 -15.46
C GLY A 142 20.40 2.56 -14.41
N LYS A 143 20.46 3.08 -13.17
CA LYS A 143 21.04 2.37 -12.02
C LYS A 143 20.43 0.99 -11.84
N LYS A 144 21.24 0.02 -11.44
CA LYS A 144 20.79 -1.32 -11.04
C LYS A 144 20.72 -1.44 -9.52
N PHE A 145 19.69 -2.17 -9.06
CA PHE A 145 19.38 -2.31 -7.64
C PHE A 145 19.58 -3.75 -7.16
N ASP A 146 20.05 -3.88 -5.91
CA ASP A 146 20.21 -5.17 -5.22
C ASP A 146 18.89 -5.63 -4.58
N LEU A 147 17.99 -4.68 -4.34
CA LEU A 147 16.66 -4.90 -3.77
C LEU A 147 15.67 -3.92 -4.38
N VAL A 148 14.56 -4.45 -4.89
CA VAL A 148 13.35 -3.66 -5.19
C VAL A 148 12.29 -4.01 -4.15
N TYR A 149 11.66 -2.99 -3.59
CA TYR A 149 10.60 -3.13 -2.59
C TYR A 149 9.36 -2.32 -2.96
N HIS A 150 8.18 -2.81 -2.65
CA HIS A 150 6.93 -2.03 -2.63
C HIS A 150 5.94 -2.59 -1.61
N CYS A 151 5.04 -1.75 -1.13
CA CYS A 151 4.01 -2.13 -0.16
C CYS A 151 2.65 -1.61 -0.58
N ASP A 152 1.69 -2.50 -0.77
CA ASP A 152 0.31 -2.21 -1.20
C ASP A 152 0.20 -1.38 -2.51
N VAL A 153 1.17 -1.57 -3.44
CA VAL A 153 1.23 -0.85 -4.73
C VAL A 153 0.72 -1.70 -5.90
N ILE A 154 0.85 -3.04 -5.81
CA ILE A 154 0.58 -3.94 -6.94
C ILE A 154 -0.83 -3.82 -7.51
N GLY A 155 -1.82 -3.48 -6.67
CA GLY A 155 -3.21 -3.28 -7.09
C GLY A 155 -3.43 -2.05 -7.98
N HIS A 156 -2.50 -1.09 -7.92
CA HIS A 156 -2.56 0.19 -8.65
C HIS A 156 -1.89 0.16 -10.02
N PHE A 157 -1.09 -0.88 -10.32
CA PHE A 157 -0.45 -0.97 -11.64
C PHE A 157 -1.48 -1.12 -12.74
N PHE A 158 -1.39 -0.25 -13.75
CA PHE A 158 -2.26 -0.32 -14.92
C PHE A 158 -1.94 -1.52 -15.80
N GLU A 159 -0.64 -1.84 -15.96
CA GLU A 159 -0.11 -2.98 -16.73
C GLU A 159 0.86 -3.82 -15.89
N PRO A 160 0.37 -4.63 -14.91
CA PRO A 160 1.24 -5.30 -13.91
C PRO A 160 2.36 -6.14 -14.54
N ILE A 161 2.10 -6.85 -15.65
CA ILE A 161 3.11 -7.67 -16.32
C ILE A 161 4.24 -6.78 -16.87
N SER A 162 3.91 -5.66 -17.50
CA SER A 162 4.88 -4.69 -18.01
C SER A 162 5.70 -4.08 -16.88
N ASP A 163 5.04 -3.68 -15.79
CA ASP A 163 5.70 -3.03 -14.66
C ASP A 163 6.65 -3.99 -13.92
N PHE A 164 6.27 -5.25 -13.75
CA PHE A 164 7.17 -6.26 -13.18
C PHE A 164 8.36 -6.60 -14.09
N ARG A 165 8.19 -6.52 -15.43
CA ARG A 165 9.32 -6.61 -16.38
C ARG A 165 10.26 -5.41 -16.24
N LYS A 166 9.73 -4.19 -16.04
CA LYS A 166 10.55 -3.00 -15.75
C LYS A 166 11.30 -3.16 -14.43
N MET A 167 10.65 -3.68 -13.36
CA MET A 167 11.33 -4.00 -12.10
C MET A 167 12.49 -4.96 -12.34
N ASN A 168 12.25 -6.06 -13.07
CA ASN A 168 13.29 -7.02 -13.41
C ASN A 168 14.45 -6.34 -14.17
N ALA A 169 14.13 -5.45 -15.12
CA ALA A 169 15.13 -4.76 -15.93
C ALA A 169 16.03 -3.80 -15.12
N VAL A 170 15.53 -3.16 -14.05
CA VAL A 170 16.34 -2.27 -13.19
C VAL A 170 17.07 -3.02 -12.06
N MET A 171 16.95 -4.34 -11.99
CA MET A 171 17.57 -5.17 -10.96
C MET A 171 18.84 -5.87 -11.50
N GLN A 172 19.78 -6.15 -10.59
CA GLN A 172 20.91 -7.03 -10.88
C GLN A 172 20.46 -8.50 -10.91
N ASP A 173 21.20 -9.37 -11.61
CA ASP A 173 20.92 -10.80 -11.61
C ASP A 173 21.11 -11.41 -10.20
N GLY A 174 20.14 -12.20 -9.78
CA GLY A 174 20.12 -12.80 -8.44
C GLY A 174 19.71 -11.86 -7.31
N SER A 175 19.36 -10.59 -7.61
CA SER A 175 18.84 -9.64 -6.64
C SER A 175 17.39 -9.96 -6.25
N PHE A 176 16.86 -9.26 -5.24
CA PHE A 176 15.58 -9.60 -4.62
C PHE A 176 14.50 -8.58 -4.94
N LEU A 177 13.32 -9.07 -5.30
CA LEU A 177 12.06 -8.34 -5.27
C LEU A 177 11.29 -8.76 -4.05
N ILE A 178 10.99 -7.82 -3.15
CA ILE A 178 10.23 -8.11 -1.93
C ILE A 178 9.07 -7.13 -1.85
N PHE A 179 7.86 -7.65 -1.62
CA PHE A 179 6.70 -6.77 -1.53
C PHE A 179 5.63 -7.31 -0.57
N GLU A 180 4.87 -6.38 0.00
CA GLU A 180 3.70 -6.68 0.80
C GLU A 180 2.43 -6.33 0.02
N THR A 181 1.41 -7.20 0.10
CA THR A 181 0.09 -6.99 -0.52
C THR A 181 -0.99 -7.81 0.17
N GLY A 182 -2.26 -7.52 -0.13
CA GLY A 182 -3.39 -8.38 0.21
C GLY A 182 -3.52 -9.58 -0.72
N ASN A 183 -4.27 -10.61 -0.28
CA ASN A 183 -4.57 -11.80 -1.09
C ASN A 183 -6.07 -11.93 -1.43
N LEU A 184 -6.74 -10.83 -1.75
CA LEU A 184 -8.21 -10.78 -1.87
C LEU A 184 -8.77 -11.83 -2.86
N GLY A 185 -8.01 -12.19 -3.90
CA GLY A 185 -8.38 -13.24 -4.84
C GLY A 185 -8.56 -14.65 -4.22
N ASP A 186 -7.91 -14.94 -3.07
CA ASP A 186 -8.02 -16.19 -2.31
C ASP A 186 -9.09 -16.14 -1.20
N VAL A 187 -9.69 -14.96 -0.95
CA VAL A 187 -10.60 -14.75 0.17
C VAL A 187 -12.00 -15.22 -0.17
N ASP A 188 -12.61 -16.00 0.74
CA ASP A 188 -14.01 -16.40 0.62
C ASP A 188 -14.92 -15.17 0.73
N GLN A 189 -15.89 -15.04 -0.17
CA GLN A 189 -16.74 -13.85 -0.29
C GLN A 189 -17.47 -13.47 1.00
N HIS A 190 -17.80 -14.44 1.88
CA HIS A 190 -18.46 -14.13 3.14
C HIS A 190 -17.63 -13.26 4.10
N TYR A 191 -16.30 -13.15 3.87
CA TYR A 191 -15.43 -12.21 4.58
C TYR A 191 -15.43 -10.80 4.00
N PHE A 192 -15.95 -10.58 2.79
CA PHE A 192 -15.93 -9.27 2.14
C PHE A 192 -16.67 -8.20 2.96
N LYS A 193 -17.68 -8.59 3.74
CA LYS A 193 -18.38 -7.72 4.69
C LYS A 193 -17.50 -7.04 5.75
N TYR A 194 -16.29 -7.55 5.99
CA TYR A 194 -15.35 -6.96 6.94
C TYR A 194 -14.45 -5.88 6.32
N PHE A 195 -14.40 -5.77 4.99
CA PHE A 195 -13.71 -4.68 4.32
C PHE A 195 -14.61 -3.45 4.29
N GLN A 196 -14.10 -2.29 4.70
CA GLN A 196 -14.87 -1.05 4.66
C GLN A 196 -15.05 -0.54 3.23
N ARG A 197 -14.08 -0.81 2.37
CA ARG A 197 -14.07 -0.47 0.93
C ARG A 197 -13.00 -1.31 0.21
N PHE A 198 -13.14 -1.44 -1.11
CA PHE A 198 -12.20 -2.11 -1.99
C PHE A 198 -11.33 -1.11 -2.78
N GLN A 199 -11.68 0.19 -2.66
CA GLN A 199 -10.93 1.33 -3.21
C GLN A 199 -10.99 1.42 -4.75
N TYR A 200 -12.13 1.03 -5.35
CA TYR A 200 -12.32 1.23 -6.79
C TYR A 200 -12.58 2.70 -7.12
N PRO A 201 -12.04 3.22 -8.24
CA PRO A 201 -11.23 2.53 -9.25
C PRO A 201 -9.71 2.59 -9.01
N ASP A 202 -9.24 3.05 -7.86
CA ASP A 202 -7.81 3.21 -7.53
C ASP A 202 -7.08 1.85 -7.53
N HIS A 203 -7.72 0.80 -7.00
CA HIS A 203 -7.26 -0.58 -7.08
C HIS A 203 -7.85 -1.29 -8.30
N LEU A 204 -7.05 -1.50 -9.34
CA LEU A 204 -7.48 -2.16 -10.58
C LEU A 204 -7.44 -3.68 -10.49
N PHE A 205 -6.54 -4.23 -9.65
CA PHE A 205 -6.32 -5.66 -9.51
C PHE A 205 -6.22 -6.08 -8.05
N SER A 206 -6.82 -7.24 -7.74
CA SER A 206 -6.65 -7.91 -6.45
C SER A 206 -6.24 -9.37 -6.70
N PHE A 207 -5.05 -9.70 -6.25
CA PHE A 207 -4.40 -10.96 -6.59
C PHE A 207 -4.81 -12.11 -5.66
N SER A 208 -4.82 -13.32 -6.23
CA SER A 208 -4.71 -14.59 -5.51
C SER A 208 -3.25 -15.03 -5.46
N THR A 209 -2.94 -16.04 -4.67
CA THR A 209 -1.59 -16.63 -4.65
C THR A 209 -1.21 -17.22 -6.02
N ASP A 210 -2.18 -17.84 -6.73
CA ASP A 210 -1.94 -18.41 -8.07
C ASP A 210 -1.66 -17.31 -9.10
N SER A 211 -2.46 -16.24 -9.11
CA SER A 211 -2.23 -15.13 -10.04
C SER A 211 -0.93 -14.39 -9.76
N LEU A 212 -0.50 -14.26 -8.49
CA LEU A 212 0.81 -13.71 -8.14
C LEU A 212 1.95 -14.61 -8.63
N SER A 213 1.82 -15.93 -8.47
CA SER A 213 2.81 -16.88 -8.97
C SER A 213 2.95 -16.79 -10.48
N LYS A 214 1.84 -16.68 -11.22
CA LYS A 214 1.85 -16.48 -12.68
C LYS A 214 2.51 -15.17 -13.08
N LEU A 215 2.26 -14.09 -12.34
CA LEU A 215 2.89 -12.79 -12.60
C LEU A 215 4.40 -12.89 -12.46
N LEU A 216 4.88 -13.42 -11.34
CA LEU A 216 6.30 -13.52 -11.03
C LEU A 216 7.02 -14.45 -12.01
N ASP A 217 6.44 -15.60 -12.32
CA ASP A 217 7.01 -16.54 -13.29
C ASP A 217 7.17 -15.92 -14.69
N ARG A 218 6.11 -15.25 -15.20
CA ARG A 218 6.11 -14.59 -16.52
C ARG A 218 7.04 -13.39 -16.63
N THR A 219 7.50 -12.88 -15.51
CA THR A 219 8.35 -11.67 -15.46
C THR A 219 9.77 -11.94 -14.97
N GLY A 220 10.16 -13.23 -14.90
CA GLY A 220 11.53 -13.65 -14.65
C GLY A 220 11.93 -13.68 -13.17
N PHE A 221 10.95 -13.85 -12.28
CA PHE A 221 11.19 -14.02 -10.86
C PHE A 221 10.91 -15.44 -10.39
N GLU A 222 11.64 -15.88 -9.38
CA GLU A 222 11.39 -17.11 -8.64
C GLU A 222 10.92 -16.77 -7.23
N VAL A 223 9.79 -17.35 -6.81
CA VAL A 223 9.26 -17.17 -5.45
C VAL A 223 10.05 -18.04 -4.49
N LEU A 224 10.76 -17.41 -3.55
CA LEU A 224 11.53 -18.14 -2.52
C LEU A 224 10.69 -18.37 -1.27
N LYS A 225 9.89 -17.39 -0.85
CA LYS A 225 9.11 -17.48 0.38
C LYS A 225 7.92 -16.52 0.38
N ILE A 226 6.82 -16.95 1.01
CA ILE A 226 5.66 -16.10 1.29
C ILE A 226 5.36 -16.16 2.77
N TYR A 227 5.49 -15.02 3.46
CA TYR A 227 4.98 -14.84 4.81
C TYR A 227 3.51 -14.47 4.76
N ARG A 228 2.70 -15.01 5.65
CA ARG A 228 1.24 -14.85 5.65
C ARG A 228 0.75 -14.43 7.02
N TYR A 229 -0.03 -13.37 7.06
CA TYR A 229 -0.59 -12.80 8.28
C TYR A 229 -2.10 -12.65 8.11
N ALA A 230 -2.90 -13.39 8.91
CA ALA A 230 -4.35 -13.25 8.91
C ALA A 230 -4.73 -11.88 9.50
N ILE A 231 -5.44 -11.05 8.74
CA ILE A 231 -5.80 -9.68 9.15
C ILE A 231 -7.25 -9.56 9.65
N LEU A 232 -8.01 -10.66 9.68
CA LEU A 232 -9.42 -10.63 10.10
C LEU A 232 -9.63 -9.99 11.48
N PRO A 233 -8.83 -10.27 12.53
CA PRO A 233 -9.00 -9.60 13.83
C PRO A 233 -8.81 -8.08 13.73
N GLN A 234 -7.86 -7.62 12.93
CA GLN A 234 -7.64 -6.20 12.66
C GLN A 234 -8.84 -5.57 11.94
N LEU A 235 -9.39 -6.25 10.92
CA LEU A 235 -10.56 -5.77 10.18
C LEU A 235 -11.79 -5.64 11.11
N ILE A 236 -12.05 -6.66 11.94
CA ILE A 236 -13.15 -6.64 12.91
C ILE A 236 -12.97 -5.48 13.92
N LEU A 237 -11.78 -5.33 14.49
CA LEU A 237 -11.49 -4.24 15.41
C LEU A 237 -11.71 -2.87 14.76
N ASN A 238 -11.24 -2.69 13.53
CA ASN A 238 -11.42 -1.46 12.78
C ASN A 238 -12.90 -1.15 12.50
N GLN A 239 -13.72 -2.16 12.19
CA GLN A 239 -15.17 -1.97 12.03
C GLN A 239 -15.85 -1.56 13.35
N LEU A 240 -15.59 -2.27 14.44
CA LEU A 240 -16.19 -1.99 15.75
C LEU A 240 -15.87 -0.57 16.23
N THR A 241 -14.69 -0.07 15.92
CA THR A 241 -14.23 1.24 16.38
C THR A 241 -14.49 2.37 15.38
N ALA A 242 -14.88 2.07 14.13
CA ALA A 242 -15.15 3.08 13.10
C ALA A 242 -16.23 4.07 13.55
N GLY A 243 -17.33 3.60 14.14
CA GLY A 243 -18.41 4.44 14.66
C GLY A 243 -17.96 5.35 15.81
N ILE A 244 -17.11 4.85 16.69
CA ILE A 244 -16.55 5.61 17.81
C ILE A 244 -15.60 6.69 17.27
N ARG A 245 -14.70 6.32 16.38
CA ARG A 245 -13.75 7.27 15.74
C ARG A 245 -14.49 8.37 14.98
N GLN A 246 -15.54 8.05 14.20
CA GLN A 246 -16.33 9.06 13.49
C GLN A 246 -17.03 10.04 14.43
N ARG A 247 -17.57 9.58 15.58
CA ARG A 247 -18.21 10.45 16.57
C ARG A 247 -17.20 11.41 17.20
N PHE A 248 -16.01 10.92 17.58
CA PHE A 248 -14.95 11.77 18.14
C PHE A 248 -14.44 12.79 17.12
N PHE A 249 -14.28 12.41 15.84
CA PHE A 249 -13.79 13.33 14.80
C PHE A 249 -14.87 14.33 14.35
N LYS A 250 -16.16 13.96 14.29
CA LYS A 250 -17.25 14.89 13.98
C LYS A 250 -17.43 15.94 15.07
N SER A 251 -17.35 15.56 16.32
CA SER A 251 -17.43 16.47 17.48
C SER A 251 -16.32 17.55 17.42
N ALA A 252 -15.09 17.17 17.04
CA ALA A 252 -13.99 18.12 16.90
C ALA A 252 -14.15 19.09 15.70
N ARG A 253 -14.87 18.69 14.65
CA ARG A 253 -15.07 19.51 13.42
C ARG A 253 -16.25 20.47 13.57
N GLN A 254 -17.31 20.12 14.28
CA GLN A 254 -18.48 20.98 14.52
C GLN A 254 -18.18 22.12 15.48
N GLN A 255 -17.22 21.97 16.41
CA GLN A 255 -16.79 23.03 17.30
C GLN A 255 -15.90 24.08 16.62
N GLY A 256 -15.34 23.80 15.44
CA GLY A 256 -14.54 24.75 14.63
C GLY A 256 -15.34 25.59 13.63
N SER A 257 -16.59 25.24 13.32
CA SER A 257 -17.39 25.93 12.30
C SER A 257 -18.44 26.91 12.82
N SER A 258 -18.68 26.98 14.14
CA SER A 258 -19.64 27.93 14.72
C SER A 258 -19.01 29.28 15.13
N ALA A 259 -17.75 29.56 14.77
CA ALA A 259 -17.04 30.78 15.15
C ALA A 259 -16.91 31.82 14.03
N ASN A 260 -17.74 31.79 12.99
CA ASN A 260 -17.77 32.86 11.98
C ASN A 260 -19.16 33.46 11.83
N GLY A 261 -19.48 34.36 12.73
CA GLY A 261 -20.67 35.21 12.69
C GLY A 261 -20.78 36.11 13.93
N GLY A 262 -20.08 37.26 13.92
CA GLY A 262 -20.42 38.34 14.87
C GLY A 262 -19.29 38.80 15.79
N ARG A 263 -18.81 40.04 15.49
CA ARG A 263 -18.17 41.06 16.35
C ARG A 263 -17.13 40.70 17.42
N ALA A 264 -16.05 41.40 17.29
CA ALA A 264 -14.90 41.54 18.19
C ALA A 264 -15.22 41.45 19.71
N GLY A 265 -14.54 40.55 20.42
CA GLY A 265 -14.44 40.49 21.84
C GLY A 265 -13.40 39.42 22.21
N LYS A 266 -12.16 39.87 22.56
CA LYS A 266 -11.10 38.99 23.05
C LYS A 266 -11.48 38.39 24.38
N THR A 267 -11.58 37.08 24.51
CA THR A 267 -11.44 36.38 25.78
C THR A 267 -10.62 35.08 25.61
N ALA A 268 -9.70 34.88 26.53
CA ALA A 268 -8.63 33.89 26.56
C ALA A 268 -9.03 32.41 26.73
N GLY A 269 -10.30 32.04 26.50
CA GLY A 269 -10.83 30.68 26.76
C GLY A 269 -10.75 29.70 25.59
N GLY A 270 -10.52 30.18 24.34
CA GLY A 270 -10.60 29.35 23.12
C GLY A 270 -9.39 28.43 22.86
N ILE A 271 -8.26 28.67 23.50
CA ILE A 271 -6.98 27.97 23.22
C ILE A 271 -6.86 26.65 24.00
N GLN A 272 -7.60 26.49 25.10
CA GLN A 272 -7.46 25.34 26.01
C GLN A 272 -8.19 24.07 25.53
N GLN A 273 -9.30 24.21 24.79
CA GLN A 273 -10.08 23.05 24.30
C GLN A 273 -9.43 22.38 23.07
N SER A 274 -8.71 23.11 22.23
CA SER A 274 -7.98 22.54 21.10
C SER A 274 -6.74 21.73 21.54
N ARG A 275 -6.10 22.11 22.64
CA ARG A 275 -4.93 21.41 23.20
C ARG A 275 -5.28 20.03 23.78
N MET A 276 -6.40 19.89 24.47
CA MET A 276 -6.82 18.62 25.09
C MET A 276 -7.18 17.56 24.04
N GLY A 277 -7.86 17.95 22.95
CA GLY A 277 -8.14 17.06 21.81
C GLY A 277 -6.87 16.63 21.07
N LEU A 278 -5.91 17.53 20.94
CA LEU A 278 -4.62 17.26 20.31
C LEU A 278 -3.75 16.31 21.17
N THR A 279 -3.71 16.53 22.48
CA THR A 279 -2.96 15.70 23.44
C THR A 279 -3.51 14.28 23.51
N LEU A 280 -4.83 14.12 23.51
CA LEU A 280 -5.48 12.80 23.50
C LEU A 280 -5.17 12.03 22.21
N LYS A 281 -5.16 12.70 21.06
CA LYS A 281 -4.80 12.12 19.76
C LYS A 281 -3.32 11.68 19.72
N MET A 282 -2.43 12.47 20.32
CA MET A 282 -1.00 12.16 20.40
C MET A 282 -0.69 10.94 21.29
N VAL A 283 -1.52 10.63 22.28
CA VAL A 283 -1.31 9.45 23.18
C VAL A 283 -2.03 8.22 22.66
N ILE A 284 -3.28 8.35 22.22
CA ILE A 284 -4.10 7.19 21.81
C ILE A 284 -3.67 6.67 20.42
N GLY A 285 -3.25 7.56 19.51
CA GLY A 285 -2.83 7.18 18.16
C GLY A 285 -1.73 6.11 18.15
N PRO A 286 -0.57 6.34 18.77
CA PRO A 286 0.52 5.36 18.80
C PRO A 286 0.15 4.02 19.47
N VAL A 287 -0.69 4.06 20.53
CA VAL A 287 -1.18 2.83 21.18
C VAL A 287 -2.06 2.03 20.23
N TRP A 288 -2.94 2.72 19.49
CA TRP A 288 -3.80 2.11 18.49
C TRP A 288 -2.99 1.50 17.34
N ASP A 289 -1.99 2.22 16.85
CA ASP A 289 -1.10 1.76 15.78
C ASP A 289 -0.29 0.53 16.21
N TYR A 290 0.20 0.54 17.45
CA TYR A 290 0.90 -0.62 18.01
C TYR A 290 -0.01 -1.83 18.18
N LEU A 291 -1.27 -1.63 18.62
CA LEU A 291 -2.25 -2.70 18.70
C LEU A 291 -2.55 -3.30 17.32
N ASN A 292 -2.74 -2.47 16.30
CA ASN A 292 -2.92 -2.94 14.92
C ASN A 292 -1.70 -3.73 14.41
N TYR A 293 -0.49 -3.26 14.73
CA TYR A 293 0.74 -3.99 14.42
C TYR A 293 0.76 -5.38 15.06
N LEU A 294 0.44 -5.47 16.35
CA LEU A 294 0.41 -6.76 17.06
C LEU A 294 -0.64 -7.70 16.46
N LEU A 295 -1.86 -7.20 16.19
CA LEU A 295 -2.92 -8.00 15.59
C LEU A 295 -2.53 -8.50 14.18
N ARG A 296 -1.91 -7.64 13.37
CA ARG A 296 -1.49 -8.01 12.01
C ARG A 296 -0.34 -9.02 12.02
N TYR A 297 0.78 -8.67 12.63
CA TYR A 297 2.03 -9.42 12.45
C TYR A 297 2.32 -10.46 13.54
N LYS A 298 1.79 -10.31 14.75
CA LYS A 298 2.02 -11.27 15.85
C LYS A 298 0.86 -12.25 15.95
N VAL A 299 -0.34 -11.77 16.20
CA VAL A 299 -1.55 -12.60 16.29
C VAL A 299 -1.86 -13.22 14.93
N GLY A 300 -1.85 -12.42 13.84
CA GLY A 300 -2.11 -12.88 12.48
C GLY A 300 -1.18 -13.98 11.99
N ALA A 301 0.07 -14.04 12.47
CA ALA A 301 0.99 -15.12 12.12
C ALA A 301 0.52 -16.49 12.64
N LEU A 302 -0.18 -16.53 13.76
CA LEU A 302 -0.62 -17.76 14.45
C LEU A 302 -2.00 -18.26 13.98
N LEU A 303 -2.80 -17.41 13.36
CA LEU A 303 -4.19 -17.72 13.00
C LEU A 303 -4.29 -18.55 11.70
N PRO A 304 -5.39 -19.30 11.51
CA PRO A 304 -5.69 -19.99 10.25
C PRO A 304 -5.80 -19.00 9.09
N LYS A 305 -5.32 -19.40 7.91
CA LYS A 305 -5.17 -18.52 6.74
C LYS A 305 -6.05 -18.88 5.55
N LYS A 306 -6.38 -20.17 5.36
CA LYS A 306 -7.14 -20.66 4.18
C LYS A 306 -8.49 -19.95 4.06
N GLY A 307 -8.78 -19.36 2.90
CA GLY A 307 -10.00 -18.62 2.59
C GLY A 307 -10.21 -17.31 3.36
N ARG A 308 -9.27 -16.90 4.22
CA ARG A 308 -9.40 -15.71 5.09
C ARG A 308 -8.59 -14.52 4.57
N PRO A 309 -8.99 -13.29 4.91
CA PRO A 309 -8.20 -12.10 4.59
C PRO A 309 -6.80 -12.17 5.17
N GLN A 310 -5.79 -11.93 4.34
CA GLN A 310 -4.39 -11.93 4.74
C GLN A 310 -3.68 -10.71 4.17
N SER A 311 -2.66 -10.23 4.90
CA SER A 311 -1.52 -9.55 4.32
C SER A 311 -0.44 -10.60 4.07
N ILE A 312 0.18 -10.54 2.91
CA ILE A 312 1.27 -11.45 2.52
C ILE A 312 2.52 -10.63 2.17
N ILE A 313 3.69 -11.12 2.61
CA ILE A 313 4.97 -10.59 2.19
C ILE A 313 5.65 -11.65 1.33
N VAL A 314 5.91 -11.29 0.08
CA VAL A 314 6.53 -12.17 -0.92
C VAL A 314 8.00 -11.84 -1.02
N ILE A 315 8.86 -12.85 -0.92
CA ILE A 315 10.27 -12.78 -1.27
C ILE A 315 10.43 -13.52 -2.59
N ALA A 316 10.80 -12.78 -3.62
CA ALA A 316 11.13 -13.33 -4.93
C ALA A 316 12.55 -12.92 -5.33
N GLN A 317 13.21 -13.76 -6.11
CA GLN A 317 14.54 -13.52 -6.62
C GLN A 317 14.50 -13.39 -8.15
N LYS A 318 15.22 -12.42 -8.69
CA LYS A 318 15.42 -12.32 -10.13
C LYS A 318 16.21 -13.55 -10.60
N ARG A 319 15.67 -14.27 -11.55
CA ARG A 319 16.36 -15.40 -12.20
C ARG A 319 17.63 -14.90 -12.88
N LYS A 320 18.69 -15.67 -12.78
CA LYS A 320 19.92 -15.38 -13.53
C LYS A 320 19.66 -15.58 -15.02
N THR A 321 20.11 -14.65 -15.82
CA THR A 321 20.14 -14.84 -17.27
C THR A 321 21.13 -15.96 -17.56
N VAL A 322 20.64 -17.09 -18.11
CA VAL A 322 21.52 -18.14 -18.62
C VAL A 322 22.11 -17.57 -19.91
N GLY A 323 23.39 -17.22 -19.84
CA GLY A 323 24.18 -16.73 -21.00
C GLY A 323 24.40 -17.80 -22.05
#